data_0805d25ec73ffef04a6df6b5412d9f94
#
_entry.id   0805d25ec73ffef04a6df6b5412d9f94
#
_cell.length_a   1.000
_cell.length_b   1.000
_cell.length_c   1.000
_cell.angle_alpha   90.00
_cell.angle_beta   90.00
_cell.angle_gamma   90.00
#
_symmetry.space_group_name_H-M   'P 1'
#
loop_
_entity.id
_entity.type
_entity.pdbx_description
1 polymer ?
#
loop_
_entity_poly.entity_id
_entity_poly.type
_entity_poly.pdbx_seq_one_letter_code
_entity_poly.pdbx_strand_id
1 'polypeptide(L)'
;MSRVLYFAYGSNLDPEQMASRCPSARVAFLARLADHRLDFTYFSTRWSGGSADVVRHFGESVWGIVYQLDAAELQRLDRFEGGYQRVFLPVRDDQERSWHVISYEVPLKRSFRPTHGY
;
A
#
# COMPACT_ATOMS: atom_id res chain seq x y z
N MET A 1 19.21 -7.21 13.60
CA MET A 1 18.21 -6.23 13.17
C MET A 1 17.15 -6.91 12.34
N SER A 2 15.91 -6.63 12.67
CA SER A 2 14.81 -7.25 11.93
C SER A 2 14.54 -6.50 10.63
N ARG A 3 14.32 -7.25 9.58
CA ARG A 3 13.93 -6.70 8.28
C ARG A 3 12.51 -7.13 7.98
N VAL A 4 11.78 -6.27 7.33
CA VAL A 4 10.40 -6.55 6.95
C VAL A 4 10.21 -6.27 5.47
N LEU A 5 9.16 -6.86 4.92
CA LEU A 5 8.77 -6.65 3.53
C LEU A 5 7.51 -5.80 3.51
N TYR A 6 7.54 -4.76 2.70
CA TYR A 6 6.46 -3.79 2.58
C TYR A 6 6.06 -3.65 1.12
N PHE A 7 4.77 -3.80 0.84
CA PHE A 7 4.22 -3.68 -0.51
C PHE A 7 3.68 -2.27 -0.72
N ALA A 8 4.28 -1.58 -1.67
CA ALA A 8 3.89 -0.22 -2.03
C ALA A 8 3.09 -0.25 -3.32
N TYR A 9 1.91 0.37 -3.30
CA TYR A 9 1.07 0.46 -4.49
C TYR A 9 0.63 1.89 -4.79
N GLY A 10 1.01 2.82 -3.93
CA GLY A 10 0.64 4.24 -4.07
C GLY A 10 1.87 5.12 -4.23
N SER A 11 1.92 6.20 -3.46
CA SER A 11 3.01 7.18 -3.61
C SER A 11 4.39 6.58 -3.39
N ASN A 12 4.50 5.55 -2.56
CA ASN A 12 5.78 4.92 -2.29
C ASN A 12 6.25 4.01 -3.42
N LEU A 13 5.51 3.95 -4.53
CA LEU A 13 6.03 3.32 -5.74
C LEU A 13 7.25 4.04 -6.27
N ASP A 14 7.36 5.34 -6.00
CA ASP A 14 8.54 6.10 -6.38
C ASP A 14 9.69 5.76 -5.44
N PRO A 15 10.76 5.10 -5.94
CA PRO A 15 11.86 4.70 -5.07
C PRO A 15 12.58 5.87 -4.40
N GLU A 16 12.60 7.04 -5.04
CA GLU A 16 13.24 8.21 -4.44
C GLU A 16 12.44 8.68 -3.22
N GLN A 17 11.13 8.72 -3.35
CA GLN A 17 10.28 9.11 -2.24
C GLN A 17 10.38 8.08 -1.12
N MET A 18 10.39 6.81 -1.48
CA MET A 18 10.51 5.75 -0.48
C MET A 18 11.84 5.86 0.28
N ALA A 19 12.93 6.11 -0.44
CA ALA A 19 14.24 6.24 0.18
C ALA A 19 14.32 7.43 1.12
N SER A 20 13.59 8.51 0.81
CA SER A 20 13.60 9.67 1.69
C SER A 20 12.84 9.41 2.99
N ARG A 21 11.82 8.57 2.93
CA ARG A 21 11.04 8.22 4.11
C ARG A 21 11.70 7.13 4.94
N CYS A 22 12.30 6.17 4.26
CA CYS A 22 12.93 5.00 4.89
C CYS A 22 14.27 4.75 4.22
N PRO A 23 15.36 5.34 4.74
CA PRO A 23 16.67 5.22 4.11
C PRO A 23 17.17 3.78 3.95
N SER A 24 16.72 2.86 4.79
CA SER A 24 17.16 1.47 4.67
C SER A 24 16.44 0.70 3.58
N ALA A 25 15.42 1.29 2.97
CA ALA A 25 14.58 0.57 2.01
C ALA A 25 15.36 0.18 0.76
N ARG A 26 15.14 -1.06 0.32
CA ARG A 26 15.71 -1.59 -0.92
C ARG A 26 14.60 -2.32 -1.66
N VAL A 27 14.58 -2.18 -2.97
CA VAL A 27 13.62 -2.93 -3.78
C VAL A 27 13.96 -4.42 -3.67
N ALA A 28 12.98 -5.20 -3.24
CA ALA A 28 13.14 -6.64 -3.16
C ALA A 28 12.64 -7.31 -4.45
N PHE A 29 11.40 -7.01 -4.84
CA PHE A 29 10.84 -7.55 -6.08
C PHE A 29 9.56 -6.82 -6.44
N LEU A 30 9.15 -6.99 -7.69
CA LEU A 30 7.83 -6.54 -8.14
C LEU A 30 6.81 -7.60 -7.76
N ALA A 31 5.62 -7.16 -7.44
CA ALA A 31 4.59 -8.09 -6.99
C ALA A 31 3.21 -7.60 -7.40
N ARG A 32 2.26 -8.53 -7.37
CA ARG A 32 0.86 -8.19 -7.62
C ARG A 32 -0.02 -8.69 -6.49
N LEU A 33 -1.00 -7.89 -6.18
CA LEU A 33 -2.04 -8.24 -5.21
C LEU A 33 -3.25 -8.68 -6.02
N ALA A 34 -3.52 -9.98 -6.04
CA ALA A 34 -4.60 -10.54 -6.84
C ALA A 34 -5.94 -10.21 -6.22
N ASP A 35 -6.97 -10.13 -7.07
CA ASP A 35 -8.36 -9.93 -6.68
C ASP A 35 -8.57 -8.62 -5.90
N HIS A 36 -7.87 -7.60 -6.35
CA HIS A 36 -7.99 -6.25 -5.83
C HIS A 36 -7.86 -5.27 -6.98
N ARG A 37 -8.35 -4.06 -6.76
CA ARG A 37 -8.14 -2.96 -7.69
C ARG A 37 -7.77 -1.72 -6.88
N LEU A 38 -7.16 -0.76 -7.55
CA LEU A 38 -6.92 0.54 -6.94
C LEU A 38 -8.22 1.32 -6.91
N ASP A 39 -8.42 2.04 -5.83
CA ASP A 39 -9.57 2.92 -5.70
C ASP A 39 -9.17 4.10 -4.83
N PHE A 40 -10.04 5.08 -4.73
CA PHE A 40 -9.79 6.26 -3.94
C PHE A 40 -10.87 6.33 -2.87
N THR A 41 -10.74 5.46 -1.87
CA THR A 41 -11.75 5.33 -0.83
C THR A 41 -11.54 6.28 0.33
N TYR A 42 -10.38 6.91 0.40
CA TYR A 42 -10.05 7.85 1.45
C TYR A 42 -9.92 9.25 0.87
N PHE A 43 -10.75 10.16 1.31
CA PHE A 43 -10.70 11.54 0.85
C PHE A 43 -9.99 12.38 1.90
N SER A 44 -8.93 13.06 1.48
CA SER A 44 -8.17 13.93 2.35
C SER A 44 -8.29 15.36 1.86
N THR A 45 -8.77 16.23 2.72
CA THR A 45 -8.87 17.66 2.38
C THR A 45 -7.51 18.28 2.18
N ARG A 46 -6.49 17.71 2.81
CA ARG A 46 -5.14 18.25 2.66
C ARG A 46 -4.57 18.01 1.27
N TRP A 47 -5.04 17.00 0.59
CA TRP A 47 -4.46 16.59 -0.68
C TRP A 47 -5.36 16.90 -1.85
N SER A 48 -6.47 17.52 -1.63
CA SER A 48 -7.46 17.86 -2.66
C SER A 48 -7.81 16.67 -3.51
N GLY A 49 -8.10 15.58 -2.91
CA GLY A 49 -8.51 14.41 -3.66
C GLY A 49 -8.41 13.18 -2.82
N GLY A 50 -8.77 12.09 -3.42
CA GLY A 50 -8.70 10.80 -2.75
C GLY A 50 -7.29 10.28 -2.72
N SER A 51 -6.98 9.53 -1.69
CA SER A 51 -5.73 8.80 -1.61
C SER A 51 -5.95 7.39 -2.09
N ALA A 52 -4.93 6.81 -2.70
CA ALA A 52 -5.03 5.47 -3.26
C ALA A 52 -5.26 4.44 -2.16
N ASP A 53 -6.08 3.47 -2.46
CA ASP A 53 -6.39 2.36 -1.58
C ASP A 53 -6.56 1.12 -2.45
N VAL A 54 -6.57 -0.05 -1.83
CA VAL A 54 -6.86 -1.29 -2.53
C VAL A 54 -8.18 -1.83 -1.99
N VAL A 55 -9.04 -2.26 -2.91
CA VAL A 55 -10.32 -2.85 -2.55
C VAL A 55 -10.46 -4.20 -3.25
N ARG A 56 -11.19 -5.10 -2.61
CA ARG A 56 -11.41 -6.41 -3.20
C ARG A 56 -12.16 -6.28 -4.51
N HIS A 57 -11.65 -6.94 -5.53
CA HIS A 57 -12.30 -6.95 -6.84
C HIS A 57 -11.84 -8.18 -7.60
N PHE A 58 -12.67 -9.19 -7.63
CA PHE A 58 -12.31 -10.47 -8.21
C PHE A 58 -11.85 -10.32 -9.67
N GLY A 59 -10.74 -10.94 -9.99
CA GLY A 59 -10.23 -10.98 -11.35
C GLY A 59 -9.28 -9.86 -11.72
N GLU A 60 -9.15 -8.83 -10.88
CA GLU A 60 -8.21 -7.76 -11.14
C GLU A 60 -7.01 -7.86 -10.22
N SER A 61 -5.92 -7.20 -10.57
CA SER A 61 -4.72 -7.22 -9.77
C SER A 61 -4.15 -5.82 -9.66
N VAL A 62 -3.53 -5.55 -8.53
CA VAL A 62 -2.80 -4.31 -8.31
C VAL A 62 -1.31 -4.64 -8.30
N TRP A 63 -0.56 -4.01 -9.21
CA TRP A 63 0.89 -4.20 -9.25
C TRP A 63 1.57 -3.18 -8.36
N GLY A 64 2.66 -3.59 -7.76
CA GLY A 64 3.43 -2.72 -6.90
C GLY A 64 4.83 -3.23 -6.69
N ILE A 65 5.52 -2.59 -5.77
CA ILE A 65 6.90 -2.90 -5.44
C ILE A 65 6.95 -3.39 -4.00
N VAL A 66 7.63 -4.51 -3.77
CA VAL A 66 7.93 -4.94 -2.41
C VAL A 66 9.32 -4.45 -2.06
N TYR A 67 9.39 -3.70 -0.98
CA TYR A 67 10.65 -3.21 -0.42
C TYR A 67 11.02 -4.02 0.80
N GLN A 68 12.32 -4.16 1.01
CA GLN A 68 12.86 -4.67 2.26
C GLN A 68 13.41 -3.50 3.04
N LEU A 69 13.05 -3.37 4.30
CA LEU A 69 13.52 -2.26 5.13
C LEU A 69 13.61 -2.70 6.59
N ASP A 70 14.28 -1.89 7.40
CA ASP A 70 14.39 -2.16 8.82
C ASP A 70 13.04 -2.00 9.50
N ALA A 71 12.70 -2.94 10.36
CA ALA A 71 11.44 -2.89 11.08
C ALA A 71 11.27 -1.58 11.85
N ALA A 72 12.37 -1.03 12.36
CA ALA A 72 12.30 0.21 13.11
C ALA A 72 11.80 1.38 12.28
N GLU A 73 11.99 1.33 10.97
CA GLU A 73 11.55 2.42 10.11
C GLU A 73 10.05 2.37 9.79
N LEU A 74 9.40 1.26 10.11
CA LEU A 74 7.95 1.19 9.90
C LEU A 74 7.20 2.25 10.69
N GLN A 75 7.68 2.60 11.88
CA GLN A 75 7.01 3.64 12.65
C GLN A 75 7.05 4.99 11.96
N ARG A 76 8.13 5.26 11.23
CA ARG A 76 8.19 6.47 10.43
C ARG A 76 7.22 6.41 9.29
N LEU A 77 7.12 5.24 8.65
CA LEU A 77 6.21 5.06 7.53
C LEU A 77 4.77 5.23 7.98
N ASP A 78 4.43 4.71 9.16
CA ASP A 78 3.08 4.87 9.72
C ASP A 78 2.66 6.34 9.79
N ARG A 79 3.60 7.23 10.06
CA ARG A 79 3.28 8.64 10.16
C ARG A 79 2.92 9.25 8.82
N PHE A 80 3.56 8.77 7.76
CA PHE A 80 3.25 9.25 6.42
C PHE A 80 1.94 8.66 5.92
N GLU A 81 1.52 7.54 6.51
CA GLU A 81 0.30 6.85 6.12
C GLU A 81 -0.84 7.15 7.07
N GLY A 82 -0.94 8.38 7.56
CA GLY A 82 -2.01 8.78 8.44
C GLY A 82 -3.36 8.56 7.76
N GLY A 83 -4.31 7.95 8.48
CA GLY A 83 -5.59 7.60 7.91
C GLY A 83 -5.63 6.19 7.34
N TYR A 84 -4.47 5.55 7.23
CA TYR A 84 -4.36 4.16 6.79
C TYR A 84 -4.02 3.29 7.98
N GLN A 85 -4.28 2.01 7.86
CA GLN A 85 -3.84 1.05 8.86
C GLN A 85 -2.90 0.05 8.24
N ARG A 86 -2.00 -0.44 9.04
CA ARG A 86 -1.05 -1.48 8.65
C ARG A 86 -1.79 -2.81 8.58
N VAL A 87 -1.58 -3.53 7.48
CA VAL A 87 -2.20 -4.84 7.27
C VAL A 87 -1.17 -5.79 6.68
N PHE A 88 -1.47 -7.09 6.73
CA PHE A 88 -0.72 -8.09 5.99
C PHE A 88 -1.51 -8.48 4.77
N LEU A 89 -0.86 -8.49 3.62
CA LEU A 89 -1.51 -8.84 2.37
C LEU A 89 -0.73 -9.96 1.69
N PRO A 90 -1.42 -10.91 1.07
CA PRO A 90 -0.77 -11.92 0.25
C PRO A 90 -0.53 -11.36 -1.13
N VAL A 91 0.71 -11.34 -1.56
CA VAL A 91 1.08 -10.89 -2.91
C VAL A 91 1.83 -12.00 -3.60
N ARG A 92 1.95 -11.91 -4.92
CA ARG A 92 2.70 -12.87 -5.72
C ARG A 92 3.80 -12.16 -6.47
N ASP A 93 4.96 -12.79 -6.51
CA ASP A 93 6.06 -12.26 -7.31
C ASP A 93 5.91 -12.70 -8.76
N ASP A 94 6.90 -12.39 -9.59
CA ASP A 94 6.85 -12.71 -11.02
C ASP A 94 6.98 -14.20 -11.32
N GLN A 95 7.34 -15.00 -10.33
CA GLN A 95 7.37 -16.45 -10.43
C GLN A 95 6.18 -17.10 -9.74
N GLU A 96 5.15 -16.29 -9.45
CA GLU A 96 3.90 -16.75 -8.82
C GLU A 96 4.08 -17.31 -7.43
N ARG A 97 5.18 -17.00 -6.77
CA ARG A 97 5.36 -17.40 -5.37
C ARG A 97 4.60 -16.42 -4.48
N SER A 98 3.97 -16.96 -3.45
CA SER A 98 3.17 -16.18 -2.53
C SER A 98 4.02 -15.65 -1.38
N TRP A 99 3.74 -14.41 -1.00
CA TRP A 99 4.41 -13.74 0.11
C TRP A 99 3.37 -13.02 0.93
N HIS A 100 3.49 -13.07 2.25
CA HIS A 100 2.67 -12.25 3.13
C HIS A 100 3.50 -11.05 3.54
N VAL A 101 3.05 -9.88 3.15
CA VAL A 101 3.83 -8.65 3.31
C VAL A 101 3.00 -7.59 4.01
N ILE A 102 3.68 -6.63 4.60
CA ILE A 102 3.03 -5.50 5.25
C ILE A 102 2.62 -4.51 4.17
N SER A 103 1.46 -3.91 4.35
CA SER A 103 1.01 -2.82 3.50
C SER A 103 0.09 -1.92 4.31
N TYR A 104 -0.53 -0.97 3.64
CA TYR A 104 -1.45 -0.03 4.29
C TYR A 104 -2.74 0.01 3.50
N GLU A 105 -3.85 0.08 4.21
CA GLU A 105 -5.13 0.25 3.55
C GLU A 105 -6.05 1.06 4.46
N VAL A 106 -7.08 1.64 3.86
CA VAL A 106 -8.05 2.42 4.62
C VAL A 106 -8.88 1.46 5.47
N PRO A 107 -8.94 1.67 6.79
CA PRO A 107 -9.58 0.70 7.69
C PRO A 107 -11.08 0.53 7.48
N LEU A 108 -11.76 1.62 7.15
CA LEU A 108 -13.20 1.55 6.90
C LEU A 108 -13.44 2.03 5.49
N LYS A 109 -13.65 1.09 4.59
CA LYS A 109 -13.79 1.42 3.19
C LYS A 109 -15.21 1.87 2.93
N ARG A 110 -15.39 3.17 2.93
CA ARG A 110 -16.66 3.76 2.60
C ARG A 110 -16.65 4.20 1.17
N SER A 111 -17.77 4.01 0.53
CA SER A 111 -17.94 4.54 -0.78
C SER A 111 -18.25 6.02 -0.66
N PHE A 112 -17.45 6.86 -1.30
CA PHE A 112 -17.73 8.29 -1.34
C PHE A 112 -18.47 8.65 -2.60
N ARG A 113 -19.32 7.76 -3.06
CA ARG A 113 -20.16 8.00 -4.20
C ARG A 113 -21.24 9.00 -3.83
N PRO A 114 -21.57 9.88 -4.72
CA PRO A 114 -22.66 10.82 -4.48
C PRO A 114 -24.01 10.15 -4.74
N THR A 115 -24.19 8.99 -4.19
CA THR A 115 -25.45 8.27 -4.31
C THR A 115 -26.11 8.32 -2.97
N HIS A 116 -27.02 7.50 -2.69
CA HIS A 116 -27.67 7.46 -1.38
C HIS A 116 -28.32 8.76 -1.00
N GLY A 117 -28.74 9.50 -1.97
CA GLY A 117 -29.46 10.72 -1.69
C GLY A 117 -28.61 11.91 -1.32
N TYR A 118 -27.39 11.86 -1.61
CA TYR A 118 -26.56 13.05 -1.42
C TYR A 118 -27.09 14.18 -2.26
#